data_75a48dee0fe5c6a6d4c99a96fc1dec22
#
_entry.id   75a48dee0fe5c6a6d4c99a96fc1dec22
#
_cell.length_a   1.000
_cell.length_b   1.000
_cell.length_c   1.000
_cell.angle_alpha   90.00
_cell.angle_beta   90.00
_cell.angle_gamma   90.00
#
_symmetry.space_group_name_H-M   'P 1'
#
loop_
_entity.id
_entity.type
_entity.pdbx_description
1 polymer ?
#
loop_
_entity_poly.entity_id
_entity_poly.type
_entity_poly.pdbx_seq_one_letter_code
_entity_poly.pdbx_strand_id
1 'polypeptide(L)'
;MVGIVIIGCGDVSKQRHAPLSDKNEKVDLVGFYNRTIAKAEAFQKKYGGKVYRTLDEIWEDGTVDAVIVATNEQSHSPITIAALEAGKHVLCEKPMADSVAEAERMQQTAEKT
;
A
#
# COMPACT_ATOMS: atom_id res chain seq x y z
N MET A 1 -3.83 -6.57 -16.08
CA MET A 1 -4.11 -6.61 -14.64
C MET A 1 -3.31 -5.52 -13.93
N VAL A 2 -3.85 -5.04 -12.83
CA VAL A 2 -3.17 -4.02 -12.01
C VAL A 2 -2.43 -4.72 -10.88
N GLY A 3 -1.12 -4.56 -10.82
CA GLY A 3 -0.29 -5.11 -9.75
C GLY A 3 -0.39 -4.26 -8.49
N ILE A 4 -0.87 -4.85 -7.40
CA ILE A 4 -1.14 -4.15 -6.14
C ILE A 4 -0.31 -4.76 -5.01
N VAL A 5 0.26 -3.89 -4.17
CA VAL A 5 0.86 -4.26 -2.89
C VAL A 5 0.06 -3.63 -1.77
N ILE A 6 -0.23 -4.42 -0.74
CA ILE A 6 -0.87 -3.92 0.47
C ILE A 6 0.21 -3.55 1.48
N ILE A 7 0.22 -2.28 1.87
CA ILE A 7 1.12 -1.73 2.88
C ILE A 7 0.33 -1.57 4.18
N GLY A 8 0.62 -2.41 5.14
CA GLY A 8 -0.10 -2.47 6.40
C GLY A 8 -1.03 -3.68 6.47
N CYS A 9 -0.65 -4.67 7.25
CA CYS A 9 -1.34 -5.97 7.35
C CYS A 9 -2.11 -6.07 8.67
N GLY A 10 -2.93 -5.05 8.96
CA GLY A 10 -3.80 -5.01 10.14
C GLY A 10 -5.21 -5.51 9.83
N ASP A 11 -6.14 -5.18 10.70
CA ASP A 11 -7.52 -5.71 10.65
C ASP A 11 -8.28 -5.30 9.39
N VAL A 12 -8.16 -4.05 8.94
CA VAL A 12 -8.86 -3.59 7.74
C VAL A 12 -8.36 -4.33 6.51
N SER A 13 -7.06 -4.53 6.41
CA SER A 13 -6.47 -5.31 5.31
C SER A 13 -6.91 -6.76 5.37
N LYS A 14 -6.95 -7.35 6.56
CA LYS A 14 -7.39 -8.73 6.76
C LYS A 14 -8.85 -8.92 6.39
N GLN A 15 -9.72 -7.97 6.77
CA GLN A 15 -11.17 -8.10 6.56
C GLN A 15 -11.62 -7.64 5.18
N ARG A 16 -10.94 -6.68 4.57
CA ARG A 16 -11.38 -6.04 3.34
C ARG A 16 -10.37 -6.04 2.22
N HIS A 17 -9.23 -5.35 2.39
CA HIS A 17 -8.32 -5.10 1.27
C HIS A 17 -7.76 -6.36 0.64
N ALA A 18 -7.28 -7.29 1.46
CA ALA A 18 -6.70 -8.52 0.93
C ALA A 18 -7.74 -9.44 0.30
N PRO A 19 -8.87 -9.75 0.97
CA PRO A 19 -9.88 -10.60 0.35
C PRO A 19 -10.47 -10.02 -0.93
N LEU A 20 -10.78 -8.73 -0.94
CA LEU A 20 -11.39 -8.09 -2.12
C LEU A 20 -10.40 -7.99 -3.27
N SER A 21 -9.14 -7.68 -2.99
CA SER A 21 -8.10 -7.63 -4.03
C SER A 21 -7.84 -9.02 -4.61
N ASP A 22 -7.79 -10.03 -3.76
CA ASP A 22 -7.56 -11.42 -4.19
C ASP A 22 -8.66 -11.94 -5.10
N LYS A 23 -9.90 -11.54 -4.85
CA LYS A 23 -11.06 -11.98 -5.64
C LYS A 23 -11.26 -11.19 -6.94
N ASN A 24 -10.63 -10.05 -7.08
CA ASN A 24 -10.84 -9.19 -8.23
C ASN A 24 -10.01 -9.68 -9.42
N GLU A 25 -10.67 -10.06 -10.50
CA GLU A 25 -10.02 -10.59 -11.70
C GLU A 25 -9.09 -9.59 -12.40
N LYS A 26 -9.26 -8.29 -12.14
CA LYS A 26 -8.43 -7.23 -12.73
C LYS A 26 -7.21 -6.89 -11.89
N VAL A 27 -7.09 -7.49 -10.72
CA VAL A 27 -6.02 -7.22 -9.76
C VAL A 27 -5.09 -8.43 -9.67
N ASP A 28 -3.80 -8.15 -9.76
CA ASP A 28 -2.75 -9.09 -9.37
C ASP A 28 -2.24 -8.65 -8.00
N LEU A 29 -2.54 -9.41 -6.97
CA LEU A 29 -2.08 -9.11 -5.62
C LEU A 29 -0.62 -9.55 -5.51
N VAL A 30 0.28 -8.61 -5.81
CA VAL A 30 1.72 -8.90 -5.95
C VAL A 30 2.36 -9.23 -4.61
N GLY A 31 1.99 -8.54 -3.54
CA GLY A 31 2.61 -8.81 -2.27
C GLY A 31 2.15 -7.90 -1.14
N PHE A 32 2.88 -8.01 -0.05
CA PHE A 32 2.54 -7.38 1.22
C PHE A 32 3.76 -6.79 1.90
N TYR A 33 3.55 -5.68 2.57
CA TYR A 33 4.53 -5.08 3.47
C TYR A 33 3.85 -4.75 4.80
N ASN A 34 4.54 -5.03 5.88
CA ASN A 34 4.13 -4.58 7.21
C ASN A 34 5.38 -4.30 8.02
N ARG A 35 5.32 -3.29 8.87
CA ARG A 35 6.42 -2.95 9.77
C ARG A 35 6.84 -4.15 10.64
N THR A 36 5.85 -4.94 11.09
CA THR A 36 6.09 -6.23 11.70
C THR A 36 6.03 -7.29 10.60
N ILE A 37 7.17 -7.79 10.17
CA ILE A 37 7.29 -8.67 9.01
C ILE A 37 6.43 -9.94 9.15
N ALA A 38 6.30 -10.48 10.36
CA ALA A 38 5.49 -11.68 10.59
C ALA A 38 4.04 -11.52 10.14
N LYS A 39 3.48 -10.32 10.21
CA LYS A 39 2.11 -10.06 9.73
C LYS A 39 2.02 -10.12 8.21
N ALA A 40 3.03 -9.60 7.52
CA ALA A 40 3.09 -9.71 6.06
C ALA A 40 3.28 -11.15 5.62
N GLU A 41 4.09 -11.91 6.33
CA GLU A 41 4.30 -13.33 6.06
C GLU A 41 3.02 -14.14 6.22
N ALA A 42 2.19 -13.82 7.22
CA ALA A 42 0.90 -14.48 7.42
C ALA A 42 -0.05 -14.24 6.25
N PHE A 43 -0.08 -13.02 5.70
CA PHE A 43 -0.87 -12.70 4.52
C PHE A 43 -0.34 -13.43 3.29
N GLN A 44 0.97 -13.48 3.13
CA GLN A 44 1.61 -14.17 2.01
C GLN A 44 1.26 -15.66 2.00
N LYS A 45 1.22 -16.30 3.17
CA LYS A 45 0.83 -17.71 3.27
C LYS A 45 -0.61 -17.94 2.80
N LYS A 46 -1.50 -16.98 3.05
CA LYS A 46 -2.92 -17.12 2.71
C LYS A 46 -3.20 -16.78 1.25
N TYR A 47 -2.58 -15.74 0.72
CA TYR A 47 -2.91 -15.19 -0.60
C TYR A 47 -1.83 -15.40 -1.65
N GLY A 48 -0.64 -15.84 -1.28
CA GLY A 48 0.50 -15.92 -2.19
C GLY A 48 1.20 -14.58 -2.35
N GLY A 49 2.01 -14.45 -3.37
CA GLY A 49 2.75 -13.23 -3.66
C GLY A 49 4.05 -13.13 -2.86
N LYS A 50 4.54 -11.91 -2.74
CA LYS A 50 5.84 -11.61 -2.12
C LYS A 50 5.65 -10.94 -0.77
N VAL A 51 6.66 -11.10 0.09
CA VAL A 51 6.81 -10.28 1.29
C VAL A 51 7.92 -9.26 1.00
N TYR A 52 7.56 -7.98 1.06
CA TYR A 52 8.54 -6.90 0.93
C TYR A 52 9.08 -6.56 2.31
N ARG A 53 10.38 -6.46 2.44
CA ARG A 53 11.04 -6.17 3.72
C ARG A 53 11.25 -4.68 3.93
N THR A 54 11.30 -3.91 2.84
CA THR A 54 11.43 -2.46 2.87
C THR A 54 10.47 -1.83 1.87
N LEU A 55 10.11 -0.58 2.11
CA LEU A 55 9.29 0.18 1.17
C LEU A 55 10.03 0.40 -0.15
N ASP A 56 11.35 0.62 -0.10
CA ASP A 56 12.14 0.82 -1.31
C ASP A 56 12.05 -0.36 -2.27
N GLU A 57 11.96 -1.57 -1.78
CA GLU A 57 11.77 -2.75 -2.62
C GLU A 57 10.47 -2.66 -3.42
N ILE A 58 9.42 -2.08 -2.84
CA ILE A 58 8.15 -1.87 -3.52
C ILE A 58 8.31 -0.82 -4.61
N TRP A 59 8.97 0.29 -4.29
CA TRP A 59 9.16 1.40 -5.24
C TRP A 59 9.96 0.98 -6.46
N GLU A 60 10.89 0.07 -6.28
CA GLU A 60 11.76 -0.42 -7.35
C GLU A 60 11.15 -1.57 -8.17
N ASP A 61 10.05 -2.17 -7.70
CA ASP A 61 9.43 -3.29 -8.39
C ASP A 61 8.49 -2.81 -9.49
N GLY A 62 8.90 -2.99 -10.73
CA GLY A 62 8.13 -2.56 -11.91
C GLY A 62 6.81 -3.30 -12.10
N THR A 63 6.59 -4.42 -11.41
CA THR A 63 5.31 -5.14 -11.49
C THR A 63 4.24 -4.52 -10.58
N VAL A 64 4.63 -3.59 -9.71
CA VAL A 64 3.71 -2.89 -8.81
C VAL A 64 3.23 -1.62 -9.48
N ASP A 65 1.92 -1.56 -9.75
CA ASP A 65 1.28 -0.38 -10.35
C ASP A 65 0.67 0.52 -9.28
N ALA A 66 0.19 -0.06 -8.20
CA ALA A 66 -0.54 0.65 -7.17
C ALA A 66 -0.27 0.06 -5.80
N VAL A 67 -0.45 0.88 -4.77
CA VAL A 67 -0.35 0.43 -3.38
C VAL A 67 -1.61 0.83 -2.61
N ILE A 68 -1.97 0.00 -1.64
CA ILE A 68 -3.02 0.31 -0.66
C ILE A 68 -2.30 0.61 0.65
N VAL A 69 -2.43 1.85 1.13
CA VAL A 69 -1.79 2.28 2.38
C VAL A 69 -2.80 2.17 3.51
N ALA A 70 -2.60 1.18 4.37
CA ALA A 70 -3.48 0.85 5.48
C ALA A 70 -2.70 0.71 6.80
N THR A 71 -1.75 1.59 7.01
CA THR A 71 -0.91 1.67 8.20
C THR A 71 -1.57 2.58 9.24
N ASN A 72 -0.83 2.98 10.30
CA ASN A 72 -1.34 3.99 11.20
C ASN A 72 -1.41 5.35 10.49
N GLU A 73 -2.25 6.26 10.99
CA GLU A 73 -2.52 7.54 10.31
C GLU A 73 -1.28 8.43 10.17
N GLN A 74 -0.33 8.35 11.10
CA GLN A 74 0.88 9.17 11.04
C GLN A 74 1.79 8.78 9.87
N SER A 75 1.74 7.54 9.43
CA SER A 75 2.55 7.08 8.30
C SER A 75 1.85 7.23 6.96
N HIS A 76 0.56 7.60 6.91
CA HIS A 76 -0.17 7.75 5.64
C HIS A 76 0.50 8.76 4.71
N SER A 77 0.81 9.95 5.20
CA SER A 77 1.40 11.01 4.37
C SER A 77 2.79 10.63 3.85
N PRO A 78 3.77 10.26 4.70
CA PRO A 78 5.11 9.92 4.19
C PRO A 78 5.09 8.77 3.18
N ILE A 79 4.33 7.73 3.44
CA ILE A 79 4.28 6.56 2.55
C ILE A 79 3.59 6.92 1.24
N THR A 80 2.47 7.64 1.31
CA THR A 80 1.72 8.05 0.11
C THR A 80 2.57 8.94 -0.78
N ILE A 81 3.25 9.93 -0.21
CA ILE A 81 4.12 10.83 -0.96
C ILE A 81 5.24 10.06 -1.65
N ALA A 82 5.90 9.16 -0.92
CA ALA A 82 6.97 8.35 -1.47
C ALA A 82 6.48 7.45 -2.61
N ALA A 83 5.31 6.85 -2.46
CA ALA A 83 4.71 6.00 -3.49
C ALA A 83 4.39 6.80 -4.75
N LEU A 84 3.77 7.97 -4.59
CA LEU A 84 3.45 8.85 -5.73
C LEU A 84 4.72 9.29 -6.45
N GLU A 85 5.75 9.67 -5.73
CA GLU A 85 7.03 10.06 -6.31
C GLU A 85 7.71 8.91 -7.05
N ALA A 86 7.44 7.68 -6.64
CA ALA A 86 7.92 6.47 -7.32
C ALA A 86 7.06 6.07 -8.52
N GLY A 87 6.04 6.87 -8.85
CA GLY A 87 5.15 6.60 -9.99
C GLY A 87 4.05 5.59 -9.72
N LYS A 88 3.76 5.28 -8.45
CA LYS A 88 2.70 4.35 -8.09
C LYS A 88 1.39 5.07 -7.82
N HIS A 89 0.27 4.45 -8.19
CA HIS A 89 -1.04 4.91 -7.76
C HIS A 89 -1.28 4.53 -6.31
N VAL A 90 -2.06 5.33 -5.59
CA VAL A 90 -2.25 5.11 -4.14
C VAL A 90 -3.72 5.15 -3.76
N LEU A 91 -4.15 4.13 -3.03
CA LEU A 91 -5.38 4.15 -2.26
C LEU A 91 -4.96 4.24 -0.80
N CYS A 92 -5.25 5.37 -0.16
CA CYS A 92 -4.88 5.59 1.24
C CYS A 92 -6.12 5.48 2.12
N GLU A 93 -6.03 4.65 3.17
CA GLU A 93 -7.11 4.54 4.15
C GLU A 93 -7.30 5.85 4.93
N LYS A 94 -8.49 6.04 5.44
CA LYS A 94 -8.83 7.20 6.25
C LYS A 94 -8.35 7.02 7.71
N PRO A 95 -8.04 8.11 8.43
CA PRO A 95 -7.98 9.45 7.85
C PRO A 95 -6.80 9.60 6.92
N MET A 96 -6.96 10.41 5.86
CA MET A 96 -5.93 10.61 4.84
C MET A 96 -4.60 11.03 5.46
N ALA A 97 -4.65 11.91 6.42
CA ALA A 97 -3.48 12.41 7.13
C ALA A 97 -3.86 12.85 8.54
N ASP A 98 -2.86 13.12 9.37
CA ASP A 98 -3.08 13.59 10.74
C ASP A 98 -3.20 15.11 10.85
N SER A 99 -3.03 15.85 9.75
CA SER A 99 -3.22 17.29 9.67
C SER A 99 -3.61 17.74 8.28
N VAL A 100 -4.20 18.93 8.19
CA VAL A 100 -4.56 19.55 6.90
C VAL A 100 -3.32 19.81 6.06
N ALA A 101 -2.24 20.27 6.69
CA ALA A 101 -0.98 20.55 5.99
C ALA A 101 -0.43 19.30 5.31
N GLU A 102 -0.46 18.15 5.99
CA GLU A 102 0.01 16.88 5.41
C GLU A 102 -0.92 16.42 4.29
N ALA A 103 -2.24 16.56 4.45
CA ALA A 103 -3.19 16.22 3.39
C ALA A 103 -2.97 17.06 2.14
N GLU A 104 -2.69 18.35 2.29
CA GLU A 104 -2.38 19.24 1.17
C GLU A 104 -1.10 18.83 0.45
N ARG A 105 -0.07 18.41 1.19
CA ARG A 105 1.17 17.90 0.59
C ARG A 105 0.94 16.64 -0.23
N MET A 106 0.09 15.74 0.26
CA MET A 106 -0.28 14.54 -0.49
C MET A 106 -0.98 14.90 -1.79
N GLN A 107 -1.93 15.83 -1.74
CA GLN A 107 -2.65 16.30 -2.92
C GLN A 107 -1.70 16.95 -3.93
N GLN A 108 -0.84 17.84 -3.48
CA GLN A 108 0.14 18.51 -4.35
C GLN A 108 1.08 17.52 -5.02
N THR A 109 1.52 16.50 -4.29
CA THR A 109 2.38 15.45 -4.84
C THR A 109 1.65 14.67 -5.92
N ALA A 110 0.38 14.31 -5.67
CA ALA A 110 -0.43 13.60 -6.66
C ALA A 110 -0.62 14.43 -7.94
N GLU A 111 -0.80 15.73 -7.82
CA GLU A 111 -0.96 16.62 -8.98
C GLU A 111 0.33 16.74 -9.81
N LYS A 112 1.50 16.62 -9.19
CA LYS A 112 2.79 16.73 -9.86
C LYS A 112 3.23 15.44 -10.53
N THR A 113 2.70 14.31 -10.07
CA THR A 113 3.08 12.99 -10.55
C THR A 113 1.96 12.36 -11.37
#